data_0bb49a75d58f70ed87efdb27f26653f8
#
_entry.id   0bb49a75d58f70ed87efdb27f26653f8
#
_cell.length_a   1.000
_cell.length_b   1.000
_cell.length_c   1.000
_cell.angle_alpha   90.00
_cell.angle_beta   90.00
_cell.angle_gamma   90.00
#
_symmetry.space_group_name_H-M   'P 1'
#
loop_
_entity.id
_entity.type
_entity.pdbx_description
1 polymer ?
#
loop_
_entity_poly.entity_id
_entity_poly.type
_entity_poly.pdbx_seq_one_letter_code
_entity_poly.pdbx_strand_id
1 'polypeptide(L)'
;MGRDDRTERVVTSQVPVQGFRFDPPDEAGVPAFYTQRVSAGGFPIVASAQVNPYALKEAAYLVDLMLAKRPDVRAAMIQSGARLSILAWNEFTCDQPEWKWLAATPVPDFPAVPARDYRDARARGMGGSLTDPFCSCAEENLLAYTGDPYSQENILIHEFAHNMHLRGLSNVDPTFDARVKQAYDSAMKAGRWKGKYASVNHHEYFAEGVQSWFDDNRENDHDHNHVNTRAELLAYDPGLAALCREVFGDTELRYTKPTTRLTGHLAGYDPAKAPTFVWPERLAKLKAQIRQQAQARSDAANATPRPVESSSKPKPAGAVRFNPVVRDIEGWKVHLEPALVDGEHGELGAKARAMLANHLQRIKILIPAGPLAKMQRLEIWLEHSHPTLKAKQYHPSRDWLVANGHDPRLVRKVHLPQARDLLSREQMLKHPAVILHELAHAYHDQVLGFDHPEILAAYDKAKAAGNYEEVLAHTGRRVRHYGLANHKEYFAEGTEAFFYRNDFYPFVRAELKEHDPALENLLMKIWEPAK
;
A
#
# COMPACT_ATOMS: atom_id res chain seq x y z
N MET A 1 38.52 -22.09 -48.62
CA MET A 1 38.19 -20.69 -48.78
C MET A 1 36.71 -20.60 -49.09
N GLY A 2 35.90 -20.27 -48.14
CA GLY A 2 34.50 -20.00 -48.28
C GLY A 2 34.12 -19.12 -47.08
N ARG A 3 33.97 -17.84 -47.32
CA ARG A 3 33.48 -16.88 -46.33
C ARG A 3 31.98 -17.05 -46.18
N ASP A 4 31.54 -17.34 -44.96
CA ASP A 4 30.11 -17.35 -44.56
C ASP A 4 29.76 -15.90 -44.11
N ASP A 5 29.04 -15.23 -44.98
CA ASP A 5 28.57 -13.86 -44.77
C ASP A 5 27.14 -13.89 -44.27
N ARG A 6 26.95 -14.06 -42.93
CA ARG A 6 25.65 -13.90 -42.28
C ARG A 6 25.47 -12.48 -41.82
N THR A 7 24.94 -11.66 -42.70
CA THR A 7 24.34 -10.37 -42.33
C THR A 7 23.10 -10.61 -41.48
N GLU A 8 23.20 -10.37 -40.19
CA GLU A 8 22.06 -10.28 -39.29
C GLU A 8 21.15 -9.12 -39.74
N ARG A 9 19.96 -9.49 -40.26
CA ARG A 9 18.88 -8.53 -40.45
C ARG A 9 18.30 -8.16 -39.08
N VAL A 10 18.62 -6.97 -38.60
CA VAL A 10 17.86 -6.32 -37.52
C VAL A 10 16.45 -6.06 -38.04
N VAL A 11 15.52 -6.92 -37.69
CA VAL A 11 14.09 -6.69 -37.95
C VAL A 11 13.59 -5.73 -36.89
N THR A 12 13.62 -4.43 -37.20
CA THR A 12 12.85 -3.43 -36.44
C THR A 12 11.37 -3.62 -36.75
N SER A 13 10.67 -4.37 -35.91
CA SER A 13 9.21 -4.38 -35.93
C SER A 13 8.71 -3.01 -35.43
N GLN A 14 8.44 -2.11 -36.35
CA GLN A 14 7.74 -0.86 -36.06
C GLN A 14 6.29 -1.22 -35.72
N VAL A 15 5.96 -1.22 -34.43
CA VAL A 15 4.56 -1.11 -34.01
C VAL A 15 4.08 0.27 -34.49
N PRO A 16 2.98 0.38 -35.26
CA PRO A 16 2.48 1.67 -35.72
C PRO A 16 2.08 2.49 -34.48
N VAL A 17 2.84 3.51 -34.18
CA VAL A 17 2.46 4.50 -33.16
C VAL A 17 1.31 5.31 -33.77
N GLN A 18 0.08 5.06 -33.32
CA GLN A 18 -1.06 5.92 -33.67
C GLN A 18 -0.71 7.35 -33.24
N GLY A 19 -0.94 8.31 -34.12
CA GLY A 19 -0.48 9.69 -33.95
C GLY A 19 -0.93 10.29 -32.62
N PHE A 20 0.01 10.82 -31.87
CA PHE A 20 -0.23 11.53 -30.61
C PHE A 20 -1.18 12.71 -30.86
N ARG A 21 -2.32 12.73 -30.20
CA ARG A 21 -3.21 13.88 -30.14
C ARG A 21 -2.93 14.63 -28.84
N PHE A 22 -2.62 15.92 -28.94
CA PHE A 22 -2.69 16.84 -27.81
C PHE A 22 -4.14 17.26 -27.68
N ASP A 23 -4.84 16.67 -26.70
CA ASP A 23 -6.22 17.02 -26.42
C ASP A 23 -6.25 18.26 -25.50
N PRO A 24 -7.21 19.18 -25.68
CA PRO A 24 -7.34 20.35 -24.81
C PRO A 24 -7.74 19.95 -23.37
N PRO A 25 -7.46 20.81 -22.36
CA PRO A 25 -7.52 20.46 -20.93
C PRO A 25 -8.94 20.31 -20.32
N ASP A 26 -10.00 20.18 -21.10
CA ASP A 26 -11.41 20.28 -20.65
C ASP A 26 -12.04 18.95 -20.23
N GLU A 27 -11.34 18.09 -19.48
CA GLU A 27 -12.04 17.04 -18.76
C GLU A 27 -12.30 17.46 -17.30
N ALA A 28 -13.55 17.33 -16.87
CA ALA A 28 -13.97 17.53 -15.49
C ALA A 28 -13.08 16.72 -14.52
N GLY A 29 -12.41 17.41 -13.58
CA GLY A 29 -11.58 16.80 -12.55
C GLY A 29 -10.06 16.88 -12.77
N VAL A 30 -9.55 17.41 -13.88
CA VAL A 30 -8.12 17.71 -14.06
C VAL A 30 -7.82 19.10 -13.49
N PRO A 31 -6.90 19.22 -12.50
CA PRO A 31 -6.53 20.53 -11.95
C PRO A 31 -5.98 21.49 -13.02
N ALA A 32 -6.31 22.78 -12.92
CA ALA A 32 -5.84 23.82 -13.84
C ALA A 32 -4.29 24.01 -13.86
N PHE A 33 -3.59 23.43 -12.93
CA PHE A 33 -2.13 23.34 -12.91
C PHE A 33 -1.59 22.61 -14.16
N TYR A 34 -2.31 21.60 -14.64
CA TYR A 34 -1.93 20.82 -15.80
C TYR A 34 -2.46 21.44 -17.10
N THR A 35 -1.56 22.07 -17.83
CA THR A 35 -1.85 22.75 -19.09
C THR A 35 -1.46 21.95 -20.33
N GLN A 36 -0.69 20.88 -20.14
CA GLN A 36 -0.30 19.95 -21.21
C GLN A 36 -0.93 18.59 -20.96
N ARG A 37 -1.36 17.94 -22.04
CA ARG A 37 -2.03 16.64 -21.96
C ARG A 37 -1.75 15.81 -23.19
N VAL A 38 -1.59 14.50 -22.98
CA VAL A 38 -1.51 13.48 -24.02
C VAL A 38 -2.27 12.23 -23.56
N SER A 39 -2.78 11.46 -24.51
CA SER A 39 -3.49 10.21 -24.24
C SER A 39 -2.68 9.02 -24.75
N ALA A 40 -2.47 8.00 -23.89
CA ALA A 40 -1.89 6.71 -24.26
C ALA A 40 -3.03 5.68 -24.40
N GLY A 41 -3.60 5.54 -25.60
CA GLY A 41 -4.76 4.64 -25.82
C GLY A 41 -5.95 4.95 -24.91
N GLY A 42 -6.22 6.22 -24.60
CA GLY A 42 -7.24 6.70 -23.68
C GLY A 42 -6.77 6.90 -22.24
N PHE A 43 -5.61 6.37 -21.83
CA PHE A 43 -5.05 6.61 -20.51
C PHE A 43 -4.49 8.03 -20.41
N PRO A 44 -4.93 8.88 -19.42
CA PRO A 44 -4.57 10.29 -19.38
C PRO A 44 -3.18 10.51 -18.81
N ILE A 45 -2.38 11.33 -19.48
CA ILE A 45 -1.06 11.80 -19.06
C ILE A 45 -1.08 13.32 -19.10
N VAL A 46 -0.70 13.96 -18.00
CA VAL A 46 -0.81 15.41 -17.82
C VAL A 46 0.50 16.02 -17.34
N ALA A 47 0.71 17.30 -17.63
CA ALA A 47 1.87 18.03 -17.13
C ALA A 47 1.60 19.53 -17.03
N SER A 48 2.39 20.24 -16.23
CA SER A 48 2.43 21.69 -16.20
C SER A 48 3.00 22.27 -17.51
N ALA A 49 2.86 23.58 -17.72
CA ALA A 49 3.47 24.27 -18.84
C ALA A 49 5.01 24.21 -18.86
N GLN A 50 5.65 23.86 -17.73
CA GLN A 50 7.12 23.84 -17.60
C GLN A 50 7.76 22.57 -18.15
N VAL A 51 6.97 21.49 -18.27
CA VAL A 51 7.47 20.18 -18.73
C VAL A 51 7.76 20.21 -20.22
N ASN A 52 8.87 19.62 -20.61
CA ASN A 52 9.22 19.43 -22.02
C ASN A 52 8.18 18.52 -22.71
N PRO A 53 7.55 18.95 -23.82
CA PRO A 53 6.54 18.14 -24.50
C PRO A 53 7.00 16.74 -24.94
N TYR A 54 8.29 16.56 -25.16
CA TYR A 54 8.85 15.24 -25.47
C TYR A 54 8.77 14.26 -24.29
N ALA A 55 8.75 14.76 -23.05
CA ALA A 55 8.55 13.89 -21.87
C ALA A 55 7.16 13.25 -21.87
N LEU A 56 6.12 14.00 -22.24
CA LEU A 56 4.77 13.45 -22.37
C LEU A 56 4.70 12.40 -23.49
N LYS A 57 5.40 12.63 -24.61
CA LYS A 57 5.45 11.67 -25.73
C LYS A 57 6.18 10.39 -25.32
N GLU A 58 7.30 10.50 -24.61
CA GLU A 58 8.03 9.36 -24.09
C GLU A 58 7.20 8.58 -23.07
N ALA A 59 6.54 9.27 -22.15
CA ALA A 59 5.66 8.64 -21.19
C ALA A 59 4.50 7.88 -21.86
N ALA A 60 3.87 8.50 -22.86
CA ALA A 60 2.79 7.87 -23.61
C ALA A 60 3.26 6.62 -24.38
N TYR A 61 4.44 6.69 -24.97
CA TYR A 61 5.08 5.54 -25.62
C TYR A 61 5.31 4.38 -24.67
N LEU A 62 5.90 4.63 -23.49
CA LEU A 62 6.15 3.60 -22.49
C LEU A 62 4.86 3.00 -21.93
N VAL A 63 3.88 3.83 -21.59
CA VAL A 63 2.55 3.38 -21.13
C VAL A 63 1.86 2.50 -22.18
N ASP A 64 1.91 2.89 -23.47
CA ASP A 64 1.34 2.07 -24.54
C ASP A 64 2.04 0.72 -24.67
N LEU A 65 3.37 0.68 -24.52
CA LEU A 65 4.13 -0.57 -24.54
C LEU A 65 3.82 -1.48 -23.35
N MET A 66 3.77 -0.92 -22.13
CA MET A 66 3.46 -1.69 -20.92
C MET A 66 2.03 -2.25 -20.95
N LEU A 67 1.08 -1.54 -21.54
CA LEU A 67 -0.32 -1.95 -21.65
C LEU A 67 -0.68 -2.64 -22.97
N ALA A 68 0.29 -2.89 -23.86
CA ALA A 68 0.03 -3.41 -25.21
C ALA A 68 -0.72 -4.74 -25.24
N LYS A 69 -0.48 -5.62 -24.27
CA LYS A 69 -1.11 -6.93 -24.14
C LYS A 69 -2.34 -6.95 -23.22
N ARG A 70 -2.63 -5.81 -22.56
CA ARG A 70 -3.65 -5.73 -21.52
C ARG A 70 -4.59 -4.53 -21.72
N PRO A 71 -5.40 -4.54 -22.81
CA PRO A 71 -6.42 -3.51 -23.02
C PRO A 71 -7.49 -3.53 -21.90
N ASP A 72 -7.76 -4.65 -21.29
CA ASP A 72 -8.62 -4.84 -20.12
C ASP A 72 -8.08 -4.08 -18.89
N VAL A 73 -6.78 -4.20 -18.60
CA VAL A 73 -6.11 -3.48 -17.50
C VAL A 73 -6.14 -1.97 -17.78
N ARG A 74 -5.86 -1.54 -19.01
CA ARG A 74 -5.95 -0.13 -19.41
C ARG A 74 -7.35 0.43 -19.15
N ALA A 75 -8.38 -0.28 -19.58
CA ALA A 75 -9.78 0.14 -19.37
C ALA A 75 -10.11 0.23 -17.87
N ALA A 76 -9.69 -0.74 -17.06
CA ALA A 76 -9.89 -0.75 -15.62
C ALA A 76 -9.16 0.43 -14.93
N MET A 77 -7.93 0.74 -15.34
CA MET A 77 -7.19 1.90 -14.84
C MET A 77 -7.92 3.22 -15.14
N ILE A 78 -8.36 3.41 -16.38
CA ILE A 78 -9.13 4.60 -16.79
C ILE A 78 -10.41 4.70 -15.97
N GLN A 79 -11.17 3.62 -15.87
CA GLN A 79 -12.41 3.57 -15.09
C GLN A 79 -12.18 3.86 -13.60
N SER A 80 -11.02 3.49 -13.06
CA SER A 80 -10.65 3.75 -11.68
C SER A 80 -10.19 5.19 -11.43
N GLY A 81 -10.17 6.05 -12.44
CA GLY A 81 -9.70 7.44 -12.37
C GLY A 81 -8.19 7.57 -12.32
N ALA A 82 -7.44 6.54 -12.75
CA ALA A 82 -5.99 6.58 -12.77
C ALA A 82 -5.47 7.61 -13.78
N ARG A 83 -4.39 8.30 -13.41
CA ARG A 83 -3.74 9.35 -14.21
C ARG A 83 -2.25 9.40 -13.91
N LEU A 84 -1.44 9.61 -14.95
CA LEU A 84 -0.02 9.88 -14.82
C LEU A 84 0.24 11.39 -14.94
N SER A 85 0.98 11.96 -14.02
CA SER A 85 1.47 13.34 -14.09
C SER A 85 3.00 13.37 -14.23
N ILE A 86 3.48 14.28 -15.08
CA ILE A 86 4.91 14.47 -15.28
C ILE A 86 5.35 15.73 -14.52
N LEU A 87 6.42 15.59 -13.72
CA LEU A 87 7.08 16.72 -13.06
C LEU A 87 8.11 17.34 -13.99
N ALA A 88 8.17 18.66 -14.06
CA ALA A 88 9.32 19.34 -14.63
C ALA A 88 10.57 19.12 -13.76
N TRP A 89 11.75 19.27 -14.35
CA TRP A 89 13.03 19.11 -13.65
C TRP A 89 13.19 20.02 -12.42
N ASN A 90 12.47 21.14 -12.37
CA ASN A 90 12.45 22.12 -11.28
C ASN A 90 11.16 22.07 -10.43
N GLU A 91 10.25 21.12 -10.67
CA GLU A 91 9.08 20.82 -9.86
C GLU A 91 9.34 19.61 -8.97
N PHE A 92 8.68 19.57 -7.81
CA PHE A 92 8.82 18.49 -6.82
C PHE A 92 7.46 17.93 -6.43
N THR A 93 7.45 16.82 -5.71
CA THR A 93 6.23 16.09 -5.35
C THR A 93 5.12 17.00 -4.78
N CYS A 94 5.45 17.90 -3.86
CA CYS A 94 4.46 18.79 -3.23
C CYS A 94 4.02 19.98 -4.10
N ASP A 95 4.57 20.17 -5.29
CA ASP A 95 4.10 21.17 -6.25
C ASP A 95 2.86 20.66 -7.01
N GLN A 96 2.74 19.34 -7.15
CA GLN A 96 1.60 18.72 -7.84
C GLN A 96 0.34 18.78 -6.98
N PRO A 97 -0.82 19.12 -7.56
CA PRO A 97 -2.09 19.27 -6.83
C PRO A 97 -2.50 18.05 -6.01
N GLU A 98 -2.26 16.84 -6.52
CA GLU A 98 -2.61 15.57 -5.89
C GLU A 98 -1.88 15.35 -4.58
N TRP A 99 -0.64 15.82 -4.46
CA TRP A 99 0.23 15.60 -3.29
C TRP A 99 0.58 16.87 -2.51
N LYS A 100 -0.02 18.01 -2.88
CA LYS A 100 0.19 19.30 -2.17
C LYS A 100 -0.10 19.20 -0.67
N TRP A 101 -1.07 18.38 -0.28
CA TRP A 101 -1.43 18.14 1.12
C TRP A 101 -0.32 17.49 1.94
N LEU A 102 0.59 16.75 1.30
CA LEU A 102 1.75 16.13 1.96
C LEU A 102 2.69 17.15 2.57
N ALA A 103 2.73 18.38 2.03
CA ALA A 103 3.54 19.47 2.57
C ALA A 103 3.16 19.88 4.01
N ALA A 104 1.91 19.64 4.41
CA ALA A 104 1.40 19.90 5.75
C ALA A 104 1.35 18.64 6.65
N THR A 105 1.72 17.46 6.13
CA THR A 105 1.63 16.19 6.85
C THR A 105 2.97 15.87 7.52
N PRO A 106 3.07 15.97 8.86
CA PRO A 106 4.31 15.72 9.59
C PRO A 106 4.91 14.36 9.30
N VAL A 107 6.24 14.27 9.29
CA VAL A 107 7.00 13.04 9.07
C VAL A 107 7.57 12.59 10.42
N PRO A 108 7.02 11.53 11.04
CA PRO A 108 7.39 11.13 12.40
C PRO A 108 8.89 10.82 12.58
N ASP A 109 9.51 10.23 11.55
CA ASP A 109 10.94 9.89 11.58
C ASP A 109 11.88 11.10 11.41
N PHE A 110 11.32 12.24 11.03
CA PHE A 110 12.04 13.49 10.78
C PHE A 110 11.27 14.69 11.34
N PRO A 111 11.00 14.74 12.66
CA PRO A 111 10.12 15.76 13.26
C PRO A 111 10.65 17.19 13.14
N ALA A 112 11.97 17.37 13.03
CA ALA A 112 12.62 18.68 12.88
C ALA A 112 12.72 19.14 11.41
N VAL A 113 12.29 18.30 10.44
CA VAL A 113 12.37 18.62 9.01
C VAL A 113 11.00 19.08 8.53
N PRO A 114 10.89 20.20 7.78
CA PRO A 114 9.64 20.56 7.12
C PRO A 114 9.11 19.40 6.28
N ALA A 115 7.84 19.04 6.47
CA ALA A 115 7.23 17.89 5.78
C ALA A 115 7.36 17.99 4.27
N ARG A 116 7.19 19.20 3.71
CA ARG A 116 7.41 19.48 2.29
C ARG A 116 8.82 19.07 1.84
N ASP A 117 9.86 19.53 2.54
CA ASP A 117 11.24 19.28 2.16
C ASP A 117 11.58 17.77 2.20
N TYR A 118 11.06 17.07 3.19
CA TYR A 118 11.20 15.61 3.26
C TYR A 118 10.57 14.92 2.05
N ARG A 119 9.32 15.28 1.70
CA ARG A 119 8.60 14.68 0.58
C ARG A 119 9.28 14.99 -0.75
N ASP A 120 9.67 16.25 -0.94
CA ASP A 120 10.35 16.72 -2.15
C ASP A 120 11.75 16.12 -2.31
N ALA A 121 12.47 15.83 -1.21
CA ALA A 121 13.79 15.19 -1.26
C ALA A 121 13.73 13.67 -1.44
N ARG A 122 12.60 13.02 -1.11
CA ARG A 122 12.53 11.55 -1.06
C ARG A 122 12.51 10.92 -2.44
N ALA A 123 11.69 11.42 -3.34
CA ALA A 123 11.41 10.75 -4.61
C ALA A 123 11.15 11.76 -5.74
N ARG A 124 11.35 11.30 -6.98
CA ARG A 124 11.01 12.00 -8.22
C ARG A 124 9.88 11.29 -8.98
N GLY A 125 9.18 10.36 -8.31
CA GLY A 125 8.02 9.64 -8.79
C GLY A 125 7.17 9.15 -7.63
N MET A 126 5.92 8.79 -7.93
CA MET A 126 4.93 8.25 -7.00
C MET A 126 4.05 7.23 -7.73
N GLY A 127 3.89 6.02 -7.19
CA GLY A 127 3.18 4.93 -7.85
C GLY A 127 1.67 4.87 -7.64
N GLY A 128 1.14 5.72 -6.77
CA GLY A 128 -0.26 5.63 -6.35
C GLY A 128 -0.50 4.54 -5.31
N SER A 129 -1.77 4.27 -5.04
CA SER A 129 -2.19 3.24 -4.09
C SER A 129 -3.61 2.74 -4.40
N LEU A 130 -4.14 1.83 -3.60
CA LEU A 130 -5.54 1.42 -3.68
C LEU A 130 -6.53 2.58 -3.52
N THR A 131 -6.14 3.62 -2.78
CA THR A 131 -6.98 4.80 -2.50
C THR A 131 -6.56 6.05 -3.28
N ASP A 132 -5.30 6.08 -3.78
CA ASP A 132 -4.77 7.16 -4.61
C ASP A 132 -4.57 6.66 -6.04
N PRO A 133 -5.38 7.11 -7.02
CA PRO A 133 -5.29 6.62 -8.39
C PRO A 133 -4.16 7.27 -9.20
N PHE A 134 -3.45 8.25 -8.63
CA PHE A 134 -2.48 9.05 -9.36
C PHE A 134 -1.08 8.46 -9.25
N CYS A 135 -0.34 8.47 -10.36
CA CYS A 135 1.09 8.20 -10.37
C CYS A 135 1.85 9.36 -11.03
N SER A 136 3.12 9.47 -10.76
CA SER A 136 3.98 10.49 -11.36
C SER A 136 5.39 10.00 -11.62
N CYS A 137 6.07 10.68 -12.52
CA CYS A 137 7.52 10.57 -12.76
C CYS A 137 8.04 11.92 -13.23
N ALA A 138 9.36 12.08 -13.26
CA ALA A 138 9.98 13.34 -13.62
C ALA A 138 10.60 13.32 -15.02
N GLU A 139 10.57 14.48 -15.69
CA GLU A 139 11.02 14.61 -17.07
C GLU A 139 12.52 14.37 -17.25
N GLU A 140 13.34 14.67 -16.24
CA GLU A 140 14.79 14.43 -16.32
C GLU A 140 15.11 12.95 -16.47
N ASN A 141 14.31 12.07 -15.87
CA ASN A 141 14.45 10.62 -16.03
C ASN A 141 13.88 10.14 -17.36
N LEU A 142 12.67 10.63 -17.73
CA LEU A 142 12.02 10.29 -19.00
C LEU A 142 12.86 10.67 -20.23
N LEU A 143 13.63 11.75 -20.15
CA LEU A 143 14.42 12.27 -21.27
C LEU A 143 15.92 12.14 -21.07
N ALA A 144 16.35 11.45 -20.02
CA ALA A 144 17.74 11.21 -19.65
C ALA A 144 18.58 12.50 -19.58
N TYR A 145 18.11 13.50 -18.81
CA TYR A 145 18.85 14.74 -18.61
C TYR A 145 20.16 14.50 -17.86
N THR A 146 21.16 15.30 -18.14
CA THR A 146 22.38 15.32 -17.33
C THR A 146 22.03 15.59 -15.88
N GLY A 147 22.57 14.79 -14.95
CA GLY A 147 22.31 14.92 -13.52
C GLY A 147 21.06 14.19 -13.03
N ASP A 148 20.35 13.46 -13.88
CA ASP A 148 19.23 12.58 -13.46
C ASP A 148 19.67 11.67 -12.30
N PRO A 149 19.01 11.75 -11.12
CA PRO A 149 19.36 10.95 -9.96
C PRO A 149 19.05 9.45 -10.10
N TYR A 150 18.28 9.07 -11.11
CA TYR A 150 17.87 7.72 -11.45
C TYR A 150 18.36 7.30 -12.84
N SER A 151 19.55 7.80 -13.24
CA SER A 151 20.08 7.65 -14.58
C SER A 151 20.35 6.20 -15.02
N GLN A 152 20.23 5.20 -14.15
CA GLN A 152 20.43 3.78 -14.46
C GLN A 152 19.11 3.01 -14.60
N GLU A 153 17.98 3.65 -14.34
CA GLU A 153 16.65 3.05 -14.40
C GLU A 153 15.64 4.05 -14.97
N ASN A 154 14.46 3.58 -15.33
CA ASN A 154 13.33 4.44 -15.69
C ASN A 154 12.25 4.37 -14.61
N ILE A 155 12.08 5.46 -13.88
CA ILE A 155 11.16 5.56 -12.74
C ILE A 155 9.71 5.43 -13.18
N LEU A 156 9.35 5.82 -14.44
CA LEU A 156 7.99 5.60 -14.93
C LEU A 156 7.63 4.11 -14.93
N ILE A 157 8.56 3.24 -15.36
CA ILE A 157 8.29 1.78 -15.41
C ILE A 157 7.99 1.25 -14.01
N HIS A 158 8.72 1.69 -12.99
CA HIS A 158 8.50 1.33 -11.59
C HIS A 158 7.15 1.86 -11.06
N GLU A 159 6.93 3.18 -11.12
CA GLU A 159 5.74 3.82 -10.56
C GLU A 159 4.46 3.43 -11.30
N PHE A 160 4.57 3.25 -12.61
CA PHE A 160 3.44 2.79 -13.40
C PHE A 160 3.12 1.31 -13.17
N ALA A 161 4.11 0.48 -12.81
CA ALA A 161 3.86 -0.90 -12.38
C ALA A 161 3.03 -0.95 -11.10
N HIS A 162 3.27 -0.07 -10.12
CA HIS A 162 2.40 0.08 -8.95
C HIS A 162 0.97 0.46 -9.35
N ASN A 163 0.83 1.44 -10.24
CA ASN A 163 -0.48 1.90 -10.70
C ASN A 163 -1.22 0.81 -11.49
N MET A 164 -0.51 0.09 -12.38
CA MET A 164 -1.05 -1.10 -13.07
C MET A 164 -1.50 -2.17 -12.06
N HIS A 165 -0.68 -2.48 -11.05
CA HIS A 165 -0.98 -3.48 -10.04
C HIS A 165 -2.26 -3.12 -9.28
N LEU A 166 -2.30 -1.91 -8.70
CA LEU A 166 -3.31 -1.53 -7.71
C LEU A 166 -4.59 -0.94 -8.34
N ARG A 167 -4.51 -0.35 -9.54
CA ARG A 167 -5.63 0.31 -10.21
C ARG A 167 -6.12 -0.41 -11.46
N GLY A 168 -5.31 -1.31 -12.00
CA GLY A 168 -5.62 -2.09 -13.19
C GLY A 168 -5.80 -3.57 -12.88
N LEU A 169 -4.71 -4.28 -12.62
CA LEU A 169 -4.68 -5.73 -12.45
C LEU A 169 -5.58 -6.21 -11.31
N SER A 170 -5.52 -5.57 -10.13
CA SER A 170 -6.38 -5.92 -8.99
C SER A 170 -7.87 -5.62 -9.22
N ASN A 171 -8.20 -4.74 -10.17
CA ASN A 171 -9.59 -4.48 -10.57
C ASN A 171 -10.09 -5.48 -11.63
N VAL A 172 -9.20 -6.03 -12.46
CA VAL A 172 -9.54 -7.06 -13.47
C VAL A 172 -9.54 -8.45 -12.85
N ASP A 173 -8.56 -8.73 -11.99
CA ASP A 173 -8.41 -9.97 -11.24
C ASP A 173 -8.22 -9.66 -9.75
N PRO A 174 -9.28 -9.75 -8.93
CA PRO A 174 -9.20 -9.50 -7.48
C PRO A 174 -8.22 -10.41 -6.72
N THR A 175 -7.78 -11.51 -7.34
CA THR A 175 -6.79 -12.43 -6.73
C THR A 175 -5.35 -12.03 -7.03
N PHE A 176 -5.12 -11.09 -7.95
CA PHE A 176 -3.78 -10.76 -8.43
C PHE A 176 -2.85 -10.29 -7.31
N ASP A 177 -3.30 -9.37 -6.46
CA ASP A 177 -2.53 -8.87 -5.31
C ASP A 177 -2.15 -10.01 -4.34
N ALA A 178 -3.09 -10.90 -4.04
CA ALA A 178 -2.83 -12.07 -3.20
C ALA A 178 -1.80 -13.02 -3.82
N ARG A 179 -1.81 -13.20 -5.15
CA ARG A 179 -0.82 -14.02 -5.87
C ARG A 179 0.56 -13.36 -5.86
N VAL A 180 0.64 -12.04 -6.04
CA VAL A 180 1.90 -11.28 -5.87
C VAL A 180 2.42 -11.45 -4.45
N LYS A 181 1.56 -11.30 -3.45
CA LYS A 181 1.93 -11.51 -2.04
C LYS A 181 2.42 -12.93 -1.77
N GLN A 182 1.79 -13.94 -2.32
CA GLN A 182 2.21 -15.34 -2.18
C GLN A 182 3.59 -15.58 -2.81
N ALA A 183 3.85 -15.03 -4.00
CA ALA A 183 5.16 -15.10 -4.65
C ALA A 183 6.23 -14.40 -3.81
N TYR A 184 5.94 -13.20 -3.31
CA TYR A 184 6.79 -12.46 -2.39
C TYR A 184 7.12 -13.26 -1.13
N ASP A 185 6.12 -13.78 -0.41
CA ASP A 185 6.32 -14.57 0.81
C ASP A 185 7.20 -15.81 0.53
N SER A 186 7.01 -16.44 -0.62
CA SER A 186 7.82 -17.60 -1.07
C SER A 186 9.27 -17.20 -1.38
N ALA A 187 9.48 -16.05 -2.02
CA ALA A 187 10.80 -15.51 -2.31
C ALA A 187 11.54 -15.12 -1.02
N MET A 188 10.85 -14.46 -0.08
CA MET A 188 11.42 -14.10 1.23
C MET A 188 11.79 -15.34 2.04
N LYS A 189 10.93 -16.35 2.07
CA LYS A 189 11.22 -17.64 2.72
C LYS A 189 12.43 -18.36 2.12
N ALA A 190 12.62 -18.23 0.81
CA ALA A 190 13.79 -18.78 0.10
C ALA A 190 15.07 -17.92 0.26
N GLY A 191 15.00 -16.81 1.01
CA GLY A 191 16.13 -15.89 1.23
C GLY A 191 16.47 -14.99 0.03
N ARG A 192 15.59 -14.93 -1.00
CA ARG A 192 15.77 -14.05 -2.14
C ARG A 192 15.55 -12.59 -1.72
N TRP A 193 16.17 -11.65 -2.46
CA TRP A 193 16.02 -10.20 -2.28
C TRP A 193 16.37 -9.69 -0.88
N LYS A 194 17.02 -10.49 -0.04
CA LYS A 194 17.35 -10.13 1.34
C LYS A 194 18.12 -8.82 1.42
N GLY A 195 17.56 -7.85 2.16
CA GLY A 195 18.16 -6.52 2.35
C GLY A 195 18.13 -5.63 1.10
N LYS A 196 17.34 -5.98 0.08
CA LYS A 196 17.14 -5.21 -1.16
C LYS A 196 15.75 -4.59 -1.21
N TYR A 197 15.56 -3.60 -2.08
CA TYR A 197 14.31 -2.82 -2.14
C TYR A 197 13.10 -3.70 -2.46
N ALA A 198 13.24 -4.68 -3.33
CA ALA A 198 12.22 -5.71 -3.59
C ALA A 198 11.78 -6.49 -2.33
N SER A 199 12.55 -6.47 -1.23
CA SER A 199 12.15 -7.11 0.02
C SER A 199 11.34 -6.22 0.97
N VAL A 200 11.08 -4.96 0.62
CA VAL A 200 10.35 -4.01 1.48
C VAL A 200 8.89 -4.42 1.67
N ASN A 201 8.21 -4.76 0.59
CA ASN A 201 6.85 -5.30 0.58
C ASN A 201 6.54 -5.90 -0.79
N HIS A 202 5.39 -6.57 -0.95
CA HIS A 202 5.02 -7.25 -2.18
C HIS A 202 4.69 -6.30 -3.35
N HIS A 203 4.36 -5.04 -3.08
CA HIS A 203 4.15 -4.05 -4.14
C HIS A 203 5.48 -3.63 -4.77
N GLU A 204 6.50 -3.33 -3.92
CA GLU A 204 7.86 -3.05 -4.39
C GLU A 204 8.46 -4.27 -5.11
N TYR A 205 8.24 -5.47 -4.56
CA TYR A 205 8.67 -6.72 -5.18
C TYR A 205 8.15 -6.87 -6.61
N PHE A 206 6.87 -6.55 -6.85
CA PHE A 206 6.30 -6.60 -8.19
C PHE A 206 6.88 -5.52 -9.11
N ALA A 207 7.00 -4.28 -8.64
CA ALA A 207 7.53 -3.16 -9.42
C ALA A 207 9.00 -3.38 -9.81
N GLU A 208 9.83 -3.86 -8.90
CA GLU A 208 11.23 -4.26 -9.17
C GLU A 208 11.31 -5.41 -10.19
N GLY A 209 10.39 -6.39 -10.09
CA GLY A 209 10.28 -7.45 -11.07
C GLY A 209 9.89 -6.95 -12.45
N VAL A 210 9.02 -5.95 -12.54
CA VAL A 210 8.62 -5.32 -13.80
C VAL A 210 9.79 -4.56 -14.43
N GLN A 211 10.56 -3.81 -13.63
CA GLN A 211 11.78 -3.17 -14.14
C GLN A 211 12.76 -4.20 -14.72
N SER A 212 13.04 -5.27 -13.97
CA SER A 212 13.92 -6.36 -14.48
C SER A 212 13.32 -7.08 -15.69
N TRP A 213 11.97 -7.18 -15.80
CA TRP A 213 11.31 -7.76 -16.99
C TRP A 213 11.55 -6.97 -18.26
N PHE A 214 11.73 -5.66 -18.15
CA PHE A 214 12.02 -4.76 -19.26
C PHE A 214 13.51 -4.41 -19.40
N ASP A 215 14.41 -5.09 -18.67
CA ASP A 215 15.87 -4.84 -18.60
C ASP A 215 16.17 -3.40 -18.17
N ASP A 216 15.45 -2.90 -17.17
CA ASP A 216 15.47 -1.50 -16.73
C ASP A 216 15.84 -1.31 -15.26
N ASN A 217 16.18 -2.37 -14.54
CA ASN A 217 16.48 -2.23 -13.11
C ASN A 217 17.95 -1.84 -12.89
N ARG A 218 18.23 -1.27 -11.71
CA ARG A 218 19.59 -1.04 -11.23
C ARG A 218 20.25 -2.35 -10.77
N GLU A 219 21.56 -2.39 -10.76
CA GLU A 219 22.29 -3.57 -10.33
C GLU A 219 23.37 -3.24 -9.29
N ASN A 220 23.61 -4.19 -8.38
CA ASN A 220 24.75 -4.23 -7.46
C ASN A 220 24.99 -2.95 -6.65
N ASP A 221 23.92 -2.24 -6.29
CA ASP A 221 24.00 -1.09 -5.41
C ASP A 221 23.43 -1.40 -3.99
N HIS A 222 23.23 -0.37 -3.17
CA HIS A 222 22.67 -0.52 -1.84
C HIS A 222 21.29 -1.20 -1.86
N ASP A 223 20.41 -0.79 -2.79
CA ASP A 223 19.01 -1.18 -2.85
C ASP A 223 18.76 -2.38 -3.77
N HIS A 224 19.69 -2.69 -4.70
CA HIS A 224 19.53 -3.70 -5.75
C HIS A 224 20.65 -4.74 -5.74
N ASN A 225 20.32 -5.97 -6.12
CA ASN A 225 21.29 -7.04 -6.35
C ASN A 225 21.70 -7.10 -7.83
N HIS A 226 22.14 -8.26 -8.33
CA HIS A 226 22.54 -8.47 -9.72
C HIS A 226 21.37 -8.66 -10.70
N VAL A 227 20.12 -8.68 -10.22
CA VAL A 227 18.96 -9.01 -11.05
C VAL A 227 18.42 -7.72 -11.67
N ASN A 228 18.90 -7.37 -12.85
CA ASN A 228 18.49 -6.19 -13.58
C ASN A 228 17.94 -6.47 -14.98
N THR A 229 18.01 -7.73 -15.43
CA THR A 229 17.52 -8.17 -16.73
C THR A 229 16.45 -9.26 -16.58
N ARG A 230 15.63 -9.44 -17.63
CA ARG A 230 14.63 -10.52 -17.69
C ARG A 230 15.28 -11.90 -17.56
N ALA A 231 16.44 -12.11 -18.17
CA ALA A 231 17.12 -13.39 -18.11
C ALA A 231 17.54 -13.73 -16.66
N GLU A 232 18.05 -12.77 -15.95
CA GLU A 232 18.43 -12.91 -14.54
C GLU A 232 17.20 -13.07 -13.63
N LEU A 233 16.11 -12.33 -13.88
CA LEU A 233 14.86 -12.50 -13.16
C LEU A 233 14.30 -13.92 -13.33
N LEU A 234 14.28 -14.44 -14.55
CA LEU A 234 13.85 -15.81 -14.83
C LEU A 234 14.67 -16.85 -14.07
N ALA A 235 15.97 -16.65 -13.97
CA ALA A 235 16.88 -17.55 -13.26
C ALA A 235 16.77 -17.41 -11.73
N TYR A 236 16.65 -16.18 -11.23
CA TYR A 236 16.71 -15.89 -9.81
C TYR A 236 15.36 -16.05 -9.11
N ASP A 237 14.28 -15.52 -9.69
CA ASP A 237 12.93 -15.59 -9.13
C ASP A 237 11.88 -15.97 -10.19
N PRO A 238 11.78 -17.29 -10.50
CA PRO A 238 10.82 -17.79 -11.49
C PRO A 238 9.35 -17.47 -11.15
N GLY A 239 9.03 -17.32 -9.86
CA GLY A 239 7.68 -16.98 -9.40
C GLY A 239 7.29 -15.55 -9.80
N LEU A 240 8.18 -14.59 -9.56
CA LEU A 240 7.99 -13.20 -9.98
C LEU A 240 8.00 -13.08 -11.51
N ALA A 241 8.93 -13.76 -12.17
CA ALA A 241 9.01 -13.80 -13.62
C ALA A 241 7.73 -14.35 -14.28
N ALA A 242 7.09 -15.35 -13.65
CA ALA A 242 5.82 -15.90 -14.13
C ALA A 242 4.69 -14.88 -14.07
N LEU A 243 4.60 -14.08 -13.00
CA LEU A 243 3.64 -12.98 -12.87
C LEU A 243 3.89 -11.90 -13.93
N CYS A 244 5.15 -11.51 -14.14
CA CYS A 244 5.50 -10.55 -15.19
C CYS A 244 5.13 -11.09 -16.59
N ARG A 245 5.40 -12.37 -16.87
CA ARG A 245 5.02 -13.00 -18.14
C ARG A 245 3.50 -13.03 -18.34
N GLU A 246 2.73 -13.30 -17.29
CA GLU A 246 1.27 -13.27 -17.35
C GLU A 246 0.75 -11.88 -17.75
N VAL A 247 1.35 -10.82 -17.17
CA VAL A 247 0.91 -9.45 -17.40
C VAL A 247 1.37 -8.92 -18.76
N PHE A 248 2.64 -9.10 -19.11
CA PHE A 248 3.28 -8.45 -20.26
C PHE A 248 3.51 -9.39 -21.46
N GLY A 249 3.33 -10.70 -21.27
CA GLY A 249 3.68 -11.72 -22.27
C GLY A 249 5.20 -11.83 -22.52
N ASP A 250 5.57 -12.67 -23.45
CA ASP A 250 6.95 -12.77 -23.94
C ASP A 250 7.24 -11.69 -24.98
N THR A 251 7.05 -10.41 -24.57
CA THR A 251 7.36 -9.27 -25.44
C THR A 251 8.85 -9.17 -25.71
N GLU A 252 9.22 -8.79 -26.94
CA GLU A 252 10.62 -8.48 -27.31
C GLU A 252 11.08 -7.13 -26.77
N LEU A 253 10.14 -6.34 -26.26
CA LEU A 253 10.46 -5.02 -25.71
C LEU A 253 11.48 -5.13 -24.58
N ARG A 254 12.53 -4.32 -24.69
CA ARG A 254 13.49 -3.98 -23.64
C ARG A 254 13.57 -2.47 -23.57
N TYR A 255 13.69 -1.95 -22.37
CA TYR A 255 13.89 -0.53 -22.21
C TYR A 255 15.25 -0.12 -22.78
N THR A 256 15.27 0.99 -23.46
CA THR A 256 16.50 1.65 -23.93
C THR A 256 16.39 3.14 -23.66
N LYS A 257 17.51 3.79 -23.35
CA LYS A 257 17.50 5.22 -23.06
C LYS A 257 16.98 6.05 -24.24
N PRO A 258 16.17 7.07 -24.00
CA PRO A 258 15.57 7.92 -25.03
C PRO A 258 16.64 8.57 -25.92
N THR A 259 17.81 8.90 -25.37
CA THR A 259 18.96 9.48 -26.13
C THR A 259 19.55 8.53 -27.17
N THR A 260 19.28 7.24 -27.11
CA THR A 260 19.73 6.24 -28.09
C THR A 260 18.73 5.98 -29.21
N ARG A 261 17.53 6.57 -29.17
CA ARG A 261 16.44 6.33 -30.12
C ARG A 261 15.66 7.61 -30.48
N LEU A 262 16.41 8.62 -30.95
CA LEU A 262 15.87 9.95 -31.31
C LEU A 262 15.06 9.93 -32.61
N THR A 263 14.19 8.93 -32.76
CA THR A 263 13.29 8.75 -33.92
C THR A 263 11.85 8.59 -33.44
N GLY A 264 10.91 8.46 -34.35
CA GLY A 264 9.48 8.26 -34.02
C GLY A 264 8.95 9.40 -33.15
N HIS A 265 8.45 9.09 -31.96
CA HIS A 265 7.86 10.07 -31.04
C HIS A 265 8.90 11.05 -30.46
N LEU A 266 10.19 10.72 -30.49
CA LEU A 266 11.29 11.61 -30.08
C LEU A 266 11.96 12.31 -31.25
N ALA A 267 11.46 12.18 -32.48
CA ALA A 267 12.01 12.90 -33.62
C ALA A 267 11.98 14.41 -33.38
N GLY A 268 13.16 15.05 -33.51
CA GLY A 268 13.32 16.47 -33.22
C GLY A 268 13.66 16.83 -31.76
N TYR A 269 13.68 15.87 -30.85
CA TYR A 269 14.26 16.09 -29.52
C TYR A 269 15.77 16.24 -29.60
N ASP A 270 16.31 17.32 -29.00
CA ASP A 270 17.74 17.61 -28.96
C ASP A 270 18.24 17.52 -27.49
N PRO A 271 18.86 16.40 -27.08
CA PRO A 271 19.36 16.24 -25.71
C PRO A 271 20.41 17.29 -25.29
N ALA A 272 21.12 17.90 -26.25
CA ALA A 272 22.14 18.91 -25.96
C ALA A 272 21.51 20.24 -25.46
N LYS A 273 20.24 20.46 -25.73
CA LYS A 273 19.48 21.63 -25.24
C LYS A 273 18.70 21.35 -23.93
N ALA A 274 18.76 20.13 -23.44
CA ALA A 274 18.06 19.77 -22.21
C ALA A 274 18.71 20.46 -21.00
N PRO A 275 17.91 20.82 -19.99
CA PRO A 275 18.44 21.29 -18.72
C PRO A 275 19.31 20.25 -18.03
N THR A 276 20.24 20.70 -17.19
CA THR A 276 20.93 19.82 -16.24
C THR A 276 20.13 19.78 -14.94
N PHE A 277 19.72 18.58 -14.49
CA PHE A 277 19.07 18.43 -13.20
C PHE A 277 20.08 18.60 -12.06
N VAL A 278 19.76 19.46 -11.13
CA VAL A 278 20.54 19.65 -9.89
C VAL A 278 19.58 19.76 -8.71
N TRP A 279 19.78 18.92 -7.70
CA TRP A 279 19.03 19.07 -6.47
C TRP A 279 19.24 20.44 -5.82
N PRO A 280 18.20 21.18 -5.45
CA PRO A 280 18.35 22.34 -4.58
C PRO A 280 19.16 21.97 -3.33
N GLU A 281 20.09 22.84 -2.92
CA GLU A 281 21.04 22.52 -1.84
C GLU A 281 20.38 22.01 -0.56
N ARG A 282 19.24 22.64 -0.17
CA ARG A 282 18.44 22.21 1.00
C ARG A 282 17.94 20.77 0.86
N LEU A 283 17.47 20.37 -0.32
CA LEU A 283 16.98 19.01 -0.59
C LEU A 283 18.11 18.00 -0.74
N ALA A 284 19.24 18.40 -1.33
CA ALA A 284 20.43 17.58 -1.44
C ALA A 284 20.98 17.17 -0.07
N LYS A 285 21.09 18.13 0.86
CA LYS A 285 21.51 17.88 2.25
C LYS A 285 20.55 16.90 2.95
N LEU A 286 19.26 17.14 2.80
CA LEU A 286 18.24 16.28 3.42
C LEU A 286 18.23 14.87 2.79
N LYS A 287 18.38 14.76 1.48
CA LYS A 287 18.48 13.46 0.79
C LYS A 287 19.68 12.65 1.30
N ALA A 288 20.80 13.30 1.55
CA ALA A 288 21.95 12.64 2.17
C ALA A 288 21.65 12.12 3.59
N GLN A 289 20.94 12.92 4.41
CA GLN A 289 20.51 12.50 5.75
C GLN A 289 19.52 11.32 5.70
N ILE A 290 18.55 11.34 4.79
CA ILE A 290 17.58 10.24 4.60
C ILE A 290 18.34 8.95 4.22
N ARG A 291 19.27 9.03 3.27
CA ARG A 291 20.10 7.88 2.86
C ARG A 291 20.95 7.35 4.01
N GLN A 292 21.61 8.23 4.76
CA GLN A 292 22.44 7.84 5.91
C GLN A 292 21.62 7.13 6.99
N GLN A 293 20.40 7.59 7.27
CA GLN A 293 19.52 6.93 8.22
C GLN A 293 19.01 5.58 7.70
N ALA A 294 18.68 5.48 6.41
CA ALA A 294 18.29 4.23 5.77
C ALA A 294 19.45 3.21 5.81
N GLN A 295 20.67 3.65 5.51
CA GLN A 295 21.87 2.83 5.61
C GLN A 295 22.12 2.35 7.04
N ALA A 296 22.05 3.24 8.01
CA ALA A 296 22.25 2.87 9.42
C ALA A 296 21.21 1.85 9.92
N ARG A 297 19.95 1.95 9.46
CA ARG A 297 18.90 0.96 9.73
C ARG A 297 19.19 -0.39 9.06
N SER A 298 19.64 -0.37 7.82
CA SER A 298 20.04 -1.57 7.08
C SER A 298 21.26 -2.25 7.71
N ASP A 299 22.27 -1.48 8.07
CA ASP A 299 23.48 -2.00 8.72
C ASP A 299 23.17 -2.60 10.08
N ALA A 300 22.28 -1.97 10.85
CA ALA A 300 21.78 -2.51 12.12
C ALA A 300 20.97 -3.80 11.92
N ALA A 301 20.21 -3.91 10.84
CA ALA A 301 19.45 -5.12 10.48
C ALA A 301 20.37 -6.25 9.93
N ASN A 302 21.46 -5.89 9.26
CA ASN A 302 22.43 -6.79 8.64
C ASN A 302 23.65 -7.10 9.52
N ALA A 303 23.81 -6.44 10.66
CA ALA A 303 24.83 -6.77 11.64
C ALA A 303 24.58 -8.20 12.15
N THR A 304 25.12 -9.16 11.43
CA THR A 304 25.17 -10.56 11.82
C THR A 304 26.02 -10.63 13.10
N PRO A 305 25.54 -11.24 14.18
CA PRO A 305 26.41 -11.57 15.28
C PRO A 305 27.52 -12.49 14.74
N ARG A 306 28.79 -12.17 15.00
CA ARG A 306 29.91 -13.11 14.81
C ARG A 306 29.51 -14.45 15.44
N PRO A 307 29.92 -15.60 14.88
CA PRO A 307 29.69 -16.87 15.51
C PRO A 307 30.37 -16.85 16.88
N VAL A 308 29.60 -16.68 17.92
CA VAL A 308 29.99 -17.00 19.27
C VAL A 308 29.60 -18.46 19.45
N GLU A 309 30.59 -19.27 19.79
CA GLU A 309 30.42 -20.65 20.20
C GLU A 309 29.23 -20.81 21.14
N SER A 310 28.55 -21.91 20.97
CA SER A 310 27.34 -22.33 21.66
C SER A 310 27.35 -22.01 23.16
N SER A 311 26.74 -20.93 23.54
CA SER A 311 26.12 -20.80 24.84
C SER A 311 24.68 -20.32 24.60
N SER A 312 23.76 -21.22 24.84
CA SER A 312 22.32 -21.00 24.80
C SER A 312 21.92 -19.84 25.71
N LYS A 313 21.85 -18.60 25.13
CA LYS A 313 21.09 -17.52 25.77
C LYS A 313 19.71 -17.47 25.16
N PRO A 314 18.65 -17.42 25.96
CA PRO A 314 17.29 -17.33 25.46
C PRO A 314 17.11 -16.04 24.67
N LYS A 315 16.41 -16.14 23.50
CA LYS A 315 15.90 -15.02 22.71
C LYS A 315 15.19 -14.04 23.66
N PRO A 316 15.42 -12.71 23.60
CA PRO A 316 14.81 -11.79 24.55
C PRO A 316 13.30 -11.98 24.57
N ALA A 317 12.76 -12.26 25.74
CA ALA A 317 11.33 -12.26 26.00
C ALA A 317 10.77 -10.92 25.50
N GLY A 318 9.63 -10.95 24.82
CA GLY A 318 9.01 -9.81 24.15
C GLY A 318 9.17 -8.51 24.94
N ALA A 319 9.73 -7.49 24.30
CA ALA A 319 10.21 -6.30 24.99
C ALA A 319 9.05 -5.54 25.64
N VAL A 320 9.05 -5.49 26.96
CA VAL A 320 8.18 -4.59 27.74
C VAL A 320 8.57 -3.15 27.39
N ARG A 321 7.69 -2.44 26.67
CA ARG A 321 7.98 -1.08 26.20
C ARG A 321 7.78 -0.02 27.27
N PHE A 322 6.74 -0.16 28.08
CA PHE A 322 6.37 0.75 29.17
C PHE A 322 5.45 0.06 30.18
N ASN A 323 5.28 0.65 31.34
CA ASN A 323 4.24 0.25 32.29
C ASN A 323 3.01 1.11 32.05
N PRO A 324 1.85 0.54 31.64
CA PRO A 324 0.68 1.32 31.29
C PRO A 324 0.05 1.99 32.52
N VAL A 325 -0.48 3.18 32.30
CA VAL A 325 -1.41 3.82 33.24
C VAL A 325 -2.80 3.26 32.96
N VAL A 326 -3.39 2.63 33.96
CA VAL A 326 -4.73 2.03 33.83
C VAL A 326 -5.80 3.06 34.20
N ARG A 327 -6.82 3.19 33.34
CA ARG A 327 -8.00 4.04 33.58
C ARG A 327 -9.26 3.25 33.24
N ASP A 328 -10.34 3.57 33.94
CA ASP A 328 -11.68 3.22 33.48
C ASP A 328 -12.15 4.26 32.46
N ILE A 329 -12.60 3.79 31.29
CA ILE A 329 -13.22 4.63 30.27
C ILE A 329 -14.54 3.98 29.90
N GLU A 330 -15.65 4.58 30.27
CA GLU A 330 -17.01 4.11 30.01
C GLU A 330 -17.31 2.68 30.52
N GLY A 331 -16.60 2.23 31.55
CA GLY A 331 -16.74 0.89 32.13
C GLY A 331 -15.75 -0.14 31.56
N TRP A 332 -14.86 0.25 30.65
CA TRP A 332 -13.78 -0.61 30.17
C TRP A 332 -12.46 -0.26 30.86
N LYS A 333 -11.73 -1.29 31.22
CA LYS A 333 -10.34 -1.17 31.68
C LYS A 333 -9.41 -0.89 30.50
N VAL A 334 -8.87 0.33 30.45
CA VAL A 334 -7.99 0.79 29.37
C VAL A 334 -6.57 1.00 29.87
N HIS A 335 -5.63 0.31 29.25
CA HIS A 335 -4.18 0.43 29.48
C HIS A 335 -3.62 1.51 28.56
N LEU A 336 -3.16 2.61 29.12
CA LEU A 336 -2.67 3.78 28.38
C LEU A 336 -1.15 3.87 28.45
N GLU A 337 -0.51 4.14 27.33
CA GLU A 337 0.89 4.55 27.33
C GLU A 337 1.05 5.84 28.17
N PRO A 338 2.02 5.89 29.13
CA PRO A 338 2.18 7.04 30.03
C PRO A 338 2.33 8.38 29.29
N ALA A 339 3.01 8.39 28.14
CA ALA A 339 3.18 9.58 27.31
C ALA A 339 1.85 10.22 26.86
N LEU A 340 0.75 9.44 26.81
CA LEU A 340 -0.59 9.91 26.46
C LEU A 340 -1.37 10.49 27.67
N VAL A 341 -0.87 10.32 28.90
CA VAL A 341 -1.58 10.76 30.12
C VAL A 341 -0.97 12.05 30.64
N ASP A 342 0.26 12.01 31.09
CA ASP A 342 0.94 13.14 31.73
C ASP A 342 2.28 13.50 31.05
N GLY A 343 2.54 12.91 29.86
CA GLY A 343 3.79 13.03 29.12
C GLY A 343 3.70 13.98 27.91
N GLU A 344 4.72 13.88 27.06
CA GLU A 344 4.91 14.71 25.85
C GLU A 344 3.69 14.72 24.90
N HIS A 345 2.87 13.68 24.94
CA HIS A 345 1.71 13.52 24.06
C HIS A 345 0.37 13.65 24.82
N GLY A 346 0.35 14.31 25.97
CA GLY A 346 -0.82 14.46 26.84
C GLY A 346 -2.05 15.06 26.15
N GLU A 347 -1.87 16.10 25.32
CA GLU A 347 -2.97 16.73 24.56
C GLU A 347 -3.57 15.76 23.53
N LEU A 348 -2.73 15.08 22.75
CA LEU A 348 -3.17 14.03 21.81
C LEU A 348 -3.89 12.92 22.57
N GLY A 349 -3.33 12.51 23.71
CA GLY A 349 -3.90 11.48 24.57
C GLY A 349 -5.27 11.86 25.12
N ALA A 350 -5.46 13.10 25.53
CA ALA A 350 -6.77 13.60 25.99
C ALA A 350 -7.82 13.52 24.87
N LYS A 351 -7.50 13.97 23.66
CA LYS A 351 -8.38 13.90 22.48
C LYS A 351 -8.69 12.44 22.10
N ALA A 352 -7.68 11.57 22.11
CA ALA A 352 -7.85 10.17 21.76
C ALA A 352 -8.72 9.43 22.80
N ARG A 353 -8.53 9.69 24.11
CA ARG A 353 -9.40 9.14 25.16
C ARG A 353 -10.84 9.61 25.03
N ALA A 354 -11.06 10.89 24.73
CA ALA A 354 -12.40 11.43 24.50
C ALA A 354 -13.08 10.75 23.31
N MET A 355 -12.36 10.52 22.21
CA MET A 355 -12.90 9.81 21.05
C MET A 355 -13.16 8.33 21.36
N LEU A 356 -12.26 7.65 22.06
CA LEU A 356 -12.50 6.29 22.53
C LEU A 356 -13.75 6.22 23.41
N ALA A 357 -13.92 7.16 24.36
CA ALA A 357 -15.12 7.25 25.19
C ALA A 357 -16.39 7.39 24.34
N ASN A 358 -16.37 8.21 23.29
CA ASN A 358 -17.51 8.34 22.36
C ASN A 358 -17.87 7.03 21.66
N HIS A 359 -16.88 6.25 21.22
CA HIS A 359 -17.13 4.93 20.65
C HIS A 359 -17.73 3.97 21.69
N LEU A 360 -17.17 3.93 22.90
CA LEU A 360 -17.61 3.04 23.97
C LEU A 360 -19.01 3.42 24.48
N GLN A 361 -19.34 4.72 24.57
CA GLN A 361 -20.69 5.18 24.89
C GLN A 361 -21.72 4.70 23.86
N ARG A 362 -21.39 4.80 22.57
CA ARG A 362 -22.26 4.26 21.50
C ARG A 362 -22.49 2.76 21.69
N ILE A 363 -21.44 2.00 21.97
CA ILE A 363 -21.52 0.57 22.22
C ILE A 363 -22.44 0.26 23.43
N LYS A 364 -22.33 1.03 24.51
CA LYS A 364 -23.22 0.91 25.69
C LYS A 364 -24.68 1.15 25.37
N ILE A 365 -24.99 2.04 24.43
CA ILE A 365 -26.37 2.32 24.00
C ILE A 365 -26.92 1.20 23.13
N LEU A 366 -26.08 0.61 22.26
CA LEU A 366 -26.50 -0.35 21.25
C LEU A 366 -26.60 -1.78 21.79
N ILE A 367 -25.69 -2.19 22.67
CA ILE A 367 -25.60 -3.57 23.15
C ILE A 367 -26.44 -3.78 24.41
N PRO A 368 -27.30 -4.82 24.45
CA PRO A 368 -28.09 -5.15 25.63
C PRO A 368 -27.24 -5.44 26.87
N ALA A 369 -27.79 -5.15 28.06
CA ALA A 369 -27.06 -5.15 29.33
C ALA A 369 -26.32 -6.47 29.65
N GLY A 370 -26.89 -7.63 29.32
CA GLY A 370 -26.28 -8.94 29.59
C GLY A 370 -24.97 -9.15 28.79
N PRO A 371 -24.98 -9.09 27.45
CA PRO A 371 -23.78 -9.12 26.64
C PRO A 371 -22.82 -7.95 26.92
N LEU A 372 -23.33 -6.74 27.15
CA LEU A 372 -22.53 -5.58 27.48
C LEU A 372 -21.67 -5.80 28.74
N ALA A 373 -22.24 -6.34 29.80
CA ALA A 373 -21.51 -6.63 31.04
C ALA A 373 -20.35 -7.63 30.83
N LYS A 374 -20.50 -8.55 29.88
CA LYS A 374 -19.41 -9.47 29.48
C LYS A 374 -18.37 -8.72 28.61
N MET A 375 -18.80 -7.87 27.68
CA MET A 375 -17.92 -7.10 26.81
C MET A 375 -17.08 -6.08 27.60
N GLN A 376 -17.62 -5.48 28.66
CA GLN A 376 -16.88 -4.53 29.52
C GLN A 376 -15.75 -5.19 30.33
N ARG A 377 -15.69 -6.52 30.41
CA ARG A 377 -14.55 -7.25 31.01
C ARG A 377 -13.35 -7.40 30.05
N LEU A 378 -13.55 -7.12 28.77
CA LEU A 378 -12.49 -7.17 27.77
C LEU A 378 -11.63 -5.92 27.87
N GLU A 379 -10.32 -6.10 27.90
CA GLU A 379 -9.39 -5.00 28.15
C GLU A 379 -8.93 -4.36 26.83
N ILE A 380 -8.71 -3.04 26.88
CA ILE A 380 -8.23 -2.24 25.76
C ILE A 380 -6.82 -1.72 26.07
N TRP A 381 -5.95 -1.66 25.08
CA TRP A 381 -4.60 -1.12 25.18
C TRP A 381 -4.40 -0.03 24.14
N LEU A 382 -4.10 1.19 24.57
CA LEU A 382 -3.92 2.37 23.72
C LEU A 382 -2.49 2.88 23.81
N GLU A 383 -1.81 2.96 22.66
CA GLU A 383 -0.46 3.50 22.52
C GLU A 383 -0.43 4.81 21.72
N HIS A 384 0.58 5.63 21.97
CA HIS A 384 0.85 6.79 21.14
C HIS A 384 1.20 6.37 19.73
N SER A 385 2.23 5.53 19.58
CA SER A 385 2.67 4.98 18.29
C SER A 385 3.49 3.71 18.50
N HIS A 386 2.91 2.56 18.16
CA HIS A 386 3.65 1.30 18.18
C HIS A 386 4.63 1.26 16.99
N PRO A 387 5.89 0.84 17.15
CA PRO A 387 6.90 0.88 16.09
C PRO A 387 6.54 0.01 14.88
N THR A 388 6.01 -1.18 15.10
CA THR A 388 5.75 -2.18 14.06
C THR A 388 4.26 -2.45 13.83
N LEU A 389 3.45 -2.56 14.89
CA LEU A 389 2.00 -2.78 14.78
C LEU A 389 1.32 -1.45 14.42
N LYS A 390 0.57 -1.42 13.32
CA LYS A 390 -0.10 -0.20 12.82
C LYS A 390 -1.61 -0.31 12.82
N ALA A 391 -2.15 -1.48 12.51
CA ALA A 391 -3.59 -1.71 12.52
C ALA A 391 -4.12 -1.88 13.95
N LYS A 392 -5.33 -1.41 14.19
CA LYS A 392 -6.12 -1.78 15.37
C LYS A 392 -6.40 -3.27 15.27
N GLN A 393 -6.26 -4.00 16.37
CA GLN A 393 -6.40 -5.46 16.34
C GLN A 393 -6.56 -6.07 17.73
N TYR A 394 -7.28 -7.17 17.78
CA TYR A 394 -7.30 -8.05 18.95
C TYR A 394 -6.15 -9.06 18.90
N HIS A 395 -5.49 -9.34 20.03
CA HIS A 395 -4.38 -10.28 20.12
C HIS A 395 -4.75 -11.58 20.87
N PRO A 396 -5.15 -12.64 20.16
CA PRO A 396 -5.55 -13.89 20.83
C PRO A 396 -4.36 -14.72 21.36
N SER A 397 -3.18 -14.61 20.75
CA SER A 397 -2.05 -15.51 20.98
C SER A 397 -0.87 -14.82 21.65
N ARG A 398 -0.54 -15.27 22.88
CA ARG A 398 0.68 -14.87 23.61
C ARG A 398 1.95 -15.37 22.90
N ASP A 399 1.90 -16.59 22.37
CA ASP A 399 3.07 -17.19 21.72
C ASP A 399 3.42 -16.46 20.43
N TRP A 400 2.41 -16.02 19.68
CA TRP A 400 2.63 -15.18 18.50
C TRP A 400 3.28 -13.83 18.89
N LEU A 401 2.80 -13.16 19.94
CA LEU A 401 3.38 -11.91 20.43
C LEU A 401 4.85 -12.09 20.79
N VAL A 402 5.18 -13.12 21.58
CA VAL A 402 6.55 -13.42 21.98
C VAL A 402 7.43 -13.77 20.79
N ALA A 403 6.94 -14.62 19.87
CA ALA A 403 7.67 -15.05 18.69
C ALA A 403 8.03 -13.89 17.75
N ASN A 404 7.17 -12.85 17.73
CA ASN A 404 7.37 -11.65 16.90
C ASN A 404 7.99 -10.46 17.68
N GLY A 405 8.44 -10.68 18.93
CA GLY A 405 9.12 -9.67 19.73
C GLY A 405 8.21 -8.57 20.29
N HIS A 406 6.89 -8.82 20.34
CA HIS A 406 5.92 -7.89 20.92
C HIS A 406 5.71 -8.12 22.41
N ASP A 407 5.18 -7.11 23.09
CA ASP A 407 4.87 -7.17 24.50
C ASP A 407 3.82 -8.28 24.78
N PRO A 408 4.16 -9.34 25.55
CA PRO A 408 3.22 -10.44 25.81
C PRO A 408 2.00 -10.02 26.63
N ARG A 409 2.01 -8.84 27.26
CA ARG A 409 0.86 -8.29 28.01
C ARG A 409 -0.26 -7.79 27.10
N LEU A 410 -0.03 -7.65 25.79
CA LEU A 410 -1.06 -7.38 24.78
C LEU A 410 -2.02 -8.57 24.58
N VAL A 411 -1.66 -9.77 25.04
CA VAL A 411 -2.51 -10.95 24.92
C VAL A 411 -3.91 -10.70 25.49
N ARG A 412 -4.92 -11.12 24.74
CA ARG A 412 -6.34 -10.97 25.04
C ARG A 412 -6.78 -9.51 25.27
N LYS A 413 -6.12 -8.57 24.59
CA LYS A 413 -6.49 -7.15 24.61
C LYS A 413 -6.79 -6.63 23.21
N VAL A 414 -7.74 -5.74 23.13
CA VAL A 414 -7.97 -4.91 21.97
C VAL A 414 -6.87 -3.84 21.93
N HIS A 415 -5.99 -3.92 20.95
CA HIS A 415 -4.84 -3.05 20.83
C HIS A 415 -5.09 -1.92 19.83
N LEU A 416 -4.96 -0.70 20.28
CA LEU A 416 -5.05 0.54 19.51
C LEU A 416 -3.65 1.13 19.41
N PRO A 417 -2.84 0.72 18.42
CA PRO A 417 -1.40 0.98 18.39
C PRO A 417 -1.04 2.41 17.98
N GLN A 418 -2.01 3.18 17.49
CA GLN A 418 -1.83 4.55 16.99
C GLN A 418 -2.96 5.45 17.53
N ALA A 419 -2.70 6.20 18.61
CA ALA A 419 -3.72 7.08 19.21
C ALA A 419 -4.29 8.09 18.21
N ARG A 420 -3.47 8.58 17.26
CA ARG A 420 -3.87 9.53 16.22
C ARG A 420 -4.97 8.98 15.30
N ASP A 421 -5.01 7.66 15.07
CA ASP A 421 -5.99 7.05 14.17
C ASP A 421 -7.42 7.14 14.70
N LEU A 422 -7.60 7.29 16.01
CA LEU A 422 -8.90 7.56 16.60
C LEU A 422 -9.44 8.96 16.23
N LEU A 423 -8.55 9.88 15.84
CA LEU A 423 -8.89 11.27 15.49
C LEU A 423 -8.87 11.49 13.96
N SER A 424 -8.50 10.50 13.19
CA SER A 424 -8.45 10.59 11.73
C SER A 424 -9.85 10.57 11.13
N ARG A 425 -10.22 11.65 10.41
CA ARG A 425 -11.48 11.71 9.68
C ARG A 425 -11.58 10.58 8.65
N GLU A 426 -10.49 10.27 7.97
CA GLU A 426 -10.42 9.20 6.97
C GLU A 426 -10.70 7.85 7.60
N GLN A 427 -10.04 7.53 8.73
CA GLN A 427 -10.27 6.28 9.45
C GLN A 427 -11.71 6.16 9.97
N MET A 428 -12.28 7.26 10.43
CA MET A 428 -13.67 7.31 10.91
C MET A 428 -14.69 7.10 9.80
N LEU A 429 -14.41 7.60 8.59
CA LEU A 429 -15.28 7.39 7.43
C LEU A 429 -15.15 5.96 6.87
N LYS A 430 -13.93 5.45 6.85
CA LYS A 430 -13.63 4.11 6.34
C LYS A 430 -14.19 3.01 7.25
N HIS A 431 -13.99 3.13 8.55
CA HIS A 431 -14.29 2.06 9.51
C HIS A 431 -14.92 2.64 10.80
N PRO A 432 -16.17 3.12 10.73
CA PRO A 432 -16.81 3.83 11.84
C PRO A 432 -17.09 2.95 13.05
N ALA A 433 -17.14 1.62 12.89
CA ALA A 433 -17.40 0.65 13.94
C ALA A 433 -16.14 -0.09 14.42
N VAL A 434 -14.93 0.33 14.03
CA VAL A 434 -13.69 -0.40 14.30
C VAL A 434 -13.48 -0.83 15.77
N ILE A 435 -13.89 -0.03 16.74
CA ILE A 435 -13.78 -0.40 18.16
C ILE A 435 -14.75 -1.53 18.51
N LEU A 436 -15.95 -1.52 17.94
CA LEU A 436 -16.92 -2.61 18.08
C LEU A 436 -16.41 -3.89 17.42
N HIS A 437 -15.81 -3.78 16.23
CA HIS A 437 -15.20 -4.89 15.50
C HIS A 437 -14.14 -5.61 16.34
N GLU A 438 -13.19 -4.88 16.87
CA GLU A 438 -12.11 -5.48 17.69
C GLU A 438 -12.63 -6.04 19.02
N LEU A 439 -13.64 -5.40 19.61
CA LEU A 439 -14.32 -5.94 20.79
C LEU A 439 -15.16 -7.18 20.45
N ALA A 440 -15.71 -7.29 19.24
CA ALA A 440 -16.39 -8.50 18.79
C ALA A 440 -15.42 -9.68 18.63
N HIS A 441 -14.22 -9.47 18.10
CA HIS A 441 -13.16 -10.49 18.12
C HIS A 441 -12.80 -10.93 19.53
N ALA A 442 -12.60 -9.97 20.45
CA ALA A 442 -12.31 -10.27 21.83
C ALA A 442 -13.45 -11.03 22.54
N TYR A 443 -14.71 -10.68 22.23
CA TYR A 443 -15.90 -11.37 22.72
C TYR A 443 -16.03 -12.78 22.15
N HIS A 444 -15.78 -12.94 20.85
CA HIS A 444 -15.77 -14.23 20.18
C HIS A 444 -14.74 -15.18 20.81
N ASP A 445 -13.50 -14.70 21.07
CA ASP A 445 -12.47 -15.53 21.72
C ASP A 445 -12.80 -15.83 23.18
N GLN A 446 -13.07 -14.80 24.00
CA GLN A 446 -13.04 -14.92 25.44
C GLN A 446 -14.39 -15.31 26.06
N VAL A 447 -15.50 -15.11 25.36
CA VAL A 447 -16.87 -15.36 25.85
C VAL A 447 -17.52 -16.55 25.15
N LEU A 448 -17.33 -16.68 23.83
CA LEU A 448 -17.97 -17.71 23.00
C LEU A 448 -17.03 -18.88 22.70
N GLY A 449 -15.73 -18.61 22.56
CA GLY A 449 -14.73 -19.51 21.98
C GLY A 449 -14.69 -19.40 20.45
N PHE A 450 -13.48 -19.29 19.86
CA PHE A 450 -13.32 -19.14 18.41
C PHE A 450 -13.87 -20.31 17.59
N ASP A 451 -13.99 -21.49 18.22
CA ASP A 451 -14.55 -22.69 17.58
C ASP A 451 -16.06 -22.84 17.81
N HIS A 452 -16.77 -21.73 18.05
CA HIS A 452 -18.22 -21.74 18.28
C HIS A 452 -18.95 -22.36 17.08
N PRO A 453 -19.65 -23.51 17.27
CA PRO A 453 -20.12 -24.32 16.16
C PRO A 453 -21.14 -23.63 15.27
N GLU A 454 -22.04 -22.81 15.85
CA GLU A 454 -23.04 -22.08 15.07
C GLU A 454 -22.41 -20.97 14.23
N ILE A 455 -21.32 -20.33 14.69
CA ILE A 455 -20.60 -19.31 13.90
C ILE A 455 -19.86 -19.97 12.73
N LEU A 456 -19.18 -21.09 12.97
CA LEU A 456 -18.52 -21.87 11.92
C LEU A 456 -19.52 -22.34 10.86
N ALA A 457 -20.66 -22.91 11.28
CA ALA A 457 -21.69 -23.39 10.35
C ALA A 457 -22.33 -22.25 9.52
N ALA A 458 -22.56 -21.08 10.13
CA ALA A 458 -23.09 -19.91 9.43
C ALA A 458 -22.08 -19.37 8.40
N TYR A 459 -20.80 -19.29 8.78
CA TYR A 459 -19.71 -18.88 7.87
C TYR A 459 -19.57 -19.82 6.67
N ASP A 460 -19.54 -21.13 6.90
CA ASP A 460 -19.41 -22.13 5.82
C ASP A 460 -20.61 -22.06 4.86
N LYS A 461 -21.82 -21.85 5.40
CA LYS A 461 -23.03 -21.67 4.61
C LYS A 461 -22.97 -20.39 3.75
N ALA A 462 -22.58 -19.26 4.35
CA ALA A 462 -22.45 -17.98 3.64
C ALA A 462 -21.39 -18.06 2.53
N LYS A 463 -20.24 -18.70 2.82
CA LYS A 463 -19.18 -18.95 1.84
C LYS A 463 -19.65 -19.83 0.69
N ALA A 464 -20.40 -20.89 0.98
CA ALA A 464 -20.94 -21.78 -0.05
C ALA A 464 -22.03 -21.09 -0.92
N ALA A 465 -22.79 -20.15 -0.35
CA ALA A 465 -23.81 -19.40 -1.07
C ALA A 465 -23.24 -18.36 -2.03
N GLY A 466 -21.98 -17.91 -1.83
CA GLY A 466 -21.30 -16.95 -2.69
C GLY A 466 -21.81 -15.49 -2.59
N ASN A 467 -22.74 -15.21 -1.66
CA ASN A 467 -23.39 -13.89 -1.56
C ASN A 467 -22.43 -12.74 -1.23
N TYR A 468 -21.26 -13.06 -0.66
CA TYR A 468 -20.26 -12.10 -0.20
C TYR A 468 -19.05 -11.98 -1.14
N GLU A 469 -19.06 -12.67 -2.28
CA GLU A 469 -17.94 -12.61 -3.23
C GLU A 469 -17.87 -11.27 -3.98
N GLU A 470 -19.03 -10.59 -4.15
CA GLU A 470 -19.09 -9.30 -4.82
C GLU A 470 -20.13 -8.37 -4.17
N VAL A 471 -19.71 -7.63 -3.15
CA VAL A 471 -20.56 -6.69 -2.40
C VAL A 471 -20.11 -5.25 -2.57
N LEU A 472 -21.00 -4.29 -2.32
CA LEU A 472 -20.68 -2.88 -2.33
C LEU A 472 -19.85 -2.50 -1.08
N ALA A 473 -18.68 -1.87 -1.28
CA ALA A 473 -17.94 -1.25 -0.19
C ALA A 473 -18.36 0.23 0.03
N HIS A 474 -18.03 0.80 1.17
CA HIS A 474 -18.27 2.22 1.49
C HIS A 474 -17.68 3.20 0.46
N THR A 475 -16.69 2.77 -0.31
CA THR A 475 -16.08 3.53 -1.40
C THR A 475 -16.91 3.56 -2.68
N GLY A 476 -18.05 2.84 -2.73
CA GLY A 476 -18.88 2.66 -3.92
C GLY A 476 -18.41 1.57 -4.88
N ARG A 477 -17.32 0.84 -4.58
CA ARG A 477 -16.83 -0.28 -5.39
C ARG A 477 -17.47 -1.60 -4.96
N ARG A 478 -17.58 -2.53 -5.91
CA ARG A 478 -17.88 -3.92 -5.59
C ARG A 478 -16.60 -4.68 -5.34
N VAL A 479 -16.56 -5.38 -4.24
CA VAL A 479 -15.39 -6.13 -3.76
C VAL A 479 -15.84 -7.39 -3.03
N ARG A 480 -14.92 -8.33 -2.84
CA ARG A 480 -15.12 -9.45 -1.94
C ARG A 480 -15.20 -8.94 -0.50
N HIS A 481 -16.22 -9.35 0.21
CA HIS A 481 -16.45 -8.95 1.61
C HIS A 481 -15.33 -9.45 2.52
N TYR A 482 -14.82 -8.58 3.39
CA TYR A 482 -13.74 -8.94 4.30
C TYR A 482 -14.10 -10.07 5.26
N GLY A 483 -15.36 -10.19 5.65
CA GLY A 483 -15.90 -11.31 6.44
C GLY A 483 -15.66 -12.70 5.83
N LEU A 484 -15.38 -12.80 4.51
CA LEU A 484 -14.99 -14.09 3.90
C LEU A 484 -13.53 -14.49 4.14
N ALA A 485 -12.73 -13.66 4.80
CA ALA A 485 -11.35 -14.02 5.15
C ALA A 485 -11.31 -15.23 6.11
N ASN A 486 -12.17 -15.24 7.12
CA ASN A 486 -12.37 -16.35 8.04
C ASN A 486 -13.64 -16.10 8.89
N HIS A 487 -14.08 -17.12 9.64
CA HIS A 487 -15.28 -17.06 10.49
C HIS A 487 -15.22 -16.00 11.61
N LYS A 488 -14.03 -15.57 12.03
CA LYS A 488 -13.85 -14.54 13.06
C LYS A 488 -14.16 -13.16 12.49
N GLU A 489 -13.64 -12.89 11.27
CA GLU A 489 -13.99 -11.66 10.53
C GLU A 489 -15.47 -11.65 10.18
N TYR A 490 -16.03 -12.77 9.74
CA TYR A 490 -17.45 -12.88 9.43
C TYR A 490 -18.35 -12.50 10.63
N PHE A 491 -17.98 -12.96 11.83
CA PHE A 491 -18.70 -12.60 13.06
C PHE A 491 -18.53 -11.12 13.43
N ALA A 492 -17.31 -10.58 13.32
CA ALA A 492 -17.03 -9.19 13.66
C ALA A 492 -17.70 -8.20 12.68
N GLU A 493 -17.57 -8.43 11.37
CA GLU A 493 -18.23 -7.67 10.30
C GLU A 493 -19.77 -7.72 10.44
N GLY A 494 -20.32 -8.92 10.67
CA GLY A 494 -21.75 -9.08 10.94
C GLY A 494 -22.21 -8.31 12.17
N THR A 495 -21.39 -8.27 13.23
CA THR A 495 -21.69 -7.51 14.45
C THR A 495 -21.73 -6.00 14.18
N GLU A 496 -20.86 -5.49 13.31
CA GLU A 496 -20.89 -4.08 12.87
C GLU A 496 -22.20 -3.74 12.16
N ALA A 497 -22.58 -4.54 11.17
CA ALA A 497 -23.83 -4.37 10.42
C ALA A 497 -25.05 -4.50 11.33
N PHE A 498 -25.01 -5.42 12.30
CA PHE A 498 -26.11 -5.70 13.22
C PHE A 498 -26.41 -4.53 14.17
N PHE A 499 -25.36 -3.89 14.70
CA PHE A 499 -25.51 -2.84 15.71
C PHE A 499 -25.36 -1.41 15.19
N TYR A 500 -24.53 -1.21 14.14
CA TYR A 500 -24.21 0.14 13.74
C TYR A 500 -24.05 0.28 12.23
N ARG A 501 -22.82 0.24 11.73
CA ARG A 501 -22.52 0.39 10.32
C ARG A 501 -21.23 -0.33 9.96
N ASN A 502 -21.34 -1.23 9.00
CA ASN A 502 -20.20 -1.89 8.35
C ASN A 502 -19.65 -1.02 7.21
N ASP A 503 -18.43 -1.24 6.81
CA ASP A 503 -17.79 -0.62 5.62
C ASP A 503 -17.98 -1.45 4.33
N PHE A 504 -18.57 -2.64 4.43
CA PHE A 504 -19.05 -3.48 3.33
C PHE A 504 -20.56 -3.74 3.42
N TYR A 505 -21.21 -3.90 2.26
CA TYR A 505 -22.59 -4.37 2.22
C TYR A 505 -22.66 -5.86 2.65
N PRO A 506 -23.59 -6.12 3.56
CA PRO A 506 -24.65 -5.29 4.15
C PRO A 506 -24.10 -4.28 5.18
N PHE A 507 -24.48 -3.00 5.00
CA PHE A 507 -23.98 -1.91 5.83
C PHE A 507 -24.69 -1.79 7.18
N VAL A 508 -25.96 -2.19 7.22
CA VAL A 508 -26.83 -2.06 8.40
C VAL A 508 -27.70 -3.31 8.59
N ARG A 509 -28.26 -3.46 9.79
CA ARG A 509 -29.04 -4.64 10.17
C ARG A 509 -30.21 -4.98 9.22
N ALA A 510 -30.91 -3.99 8.68
CA ALA A 510 -32.01 -4.23 7.75
C ALA A 510 -31.51 -4.95 6.49
N GLU A 511 -30.38 -4.49 5.93
CA GLU A 511 -29.72 -5.11 4.78
C GLU A 511 -29.14 -6.48 5.15
N LEU A 512 -28.54 -6.63 6.34
CA LEU A 512 -28.03 -7.91 6.84
C LEU A 512 -29.15 -8.96 6.91
N LYS A 513 -30.32 -8.57 7.39
CA LYS A 513 -31.49 -9.46 7.49
C LYS A 513 -31.96 -9.97 6.13
N GLU A 514 -31.85 -9.13 5.08
CA GLU A 514 -32.20 -9.52 3.71
C GLU A 514 -31.09 -10.34 3.04
N HIS A 515 -29.83 -9.93 3.24
CA HIS A 515 -28.68 -10.51 2.57
C HIS A 515 -28.25 -11.85 3.19
N ASP A 516 -28.18 -11.91 4.52
CA ASP A 516 -27.79 -13.09 5.29
C ASP A 516 -28.66 -13.27 6.54
N PRO A 517 -29.90 -13.74 6.37
CA PRO A 517 -30.80 -13.97 7.49
C PRO A 517 -30.29 -15.02 8.48
N ALA A 518 -29.37 -15.91 8.07
CA ALA A 518 -28.79 -16.91 8.97
C ALA A 518 -27.82 -16.23 9.96
N LEU A 519 -26.99 -15.33 9.49
CA LEU A 519 -26.10 -14.53 10.34
C LEU A 519 -26.91 -13.61 11.25
N GLU A 520 -27.91 -12.90 10.73
CA GLU A 520 -28.75 -12.00 11.52
C GLU A 520 -29.45 -12.75 12.69
N ASN A 521 -30.02 -13.92 12.43
CA ASN A 521 -30.61 -14.75 13.44
C ASN A 521 -29.62 -15.28 14.48
N LEU A 522 -28.42 -15.64 14.06
CA LEU A 522 -27.32 -16.05 14.94
C LEU A 522 -26.89 -14.89 15.86
N LEU A 523 -26.72 -13.70 15.29
CA LEU A 523 -26.36 -12.50 16.06
C LEU A 523 -27.47 -12.10 17.05
N MET A 524 -28.75 -12.26 16.69
CA MET A 524 -29.84 -12.08 17.65
C MET A 524 -29.72 -13.02 18.86
N LYS A 525 -29.45 -14.30 18.64
CA LYS A 525 -29.27 -15.25 19.75
C LYS A 525 -28.09 -14.88 20.66
N ILE A 526 -26.97 -14.39 20.07
CA ILE A 526 -25.76 -14.07 20.82
C ILE A 526 -25.90 -12.74 21.56
N TRP A 527 -26.41 -11.72 20.89
CA TRP A 527 -26.41 -10.34 21.37
C TRP A 527 -27.71 -9.93 22.06
N GLU A 528 -28.84 -10.54 21.67
CA GLU A 528 -30.17 -10.28 22.20
C GLU A 528 -30.79 -11.57 22.77
N PRO A 529 -30.13 -12.31 23.70
CA PRO A 529 -30.68 -13.55 24.22
C PRO A 529 -32.01 -13.28 24.86
N ALA A 530 -33.00 -14.14 24.59
CA ALA A 530 -34.30 -14.09 25.25
C ALA A 530 -34.12 -14.04 26.78
N LYS A 531 -34.90 -13.18 27.44
CA LYS A 531 -34.87 -13.01 28.90
C LYS A 531 -35.30 -14.28 29.61
#